data_ac5c434c5889e32d1c5b55c8548ad826
#
_entry.id   ac5c434c5889e32d1c5b55c8548ad826
#
_cell.length_a   1.000
_cell.length_b   1.000
_cell.length_c   1.000
_cell.angle_alpha   90.00
_cell.angle_beta   90.00
_cell.angle_gamma   90.00
#
_symmetry.space_group_name_H-M   'P 1'
#
loop_
_entity.id
_entity.type
_entity.pdbx_description
1 polymer ?
#
loop_
_entity_poly.entity_id
_entity_poly.type
_entity_poly.pdbx_seq_one_letter_code
_entity_poly.pdbx_strand_id
1 'polypeptide(L)'
;MRKTVHLCLSSHDEVMYRSEADLIMGFNCLALAVLETESRLLAEGFMTTHHHYLVQTDHFKELMYRSRYAYARYFNAKYSRNGQLGERQYFSQEIEGLFHTTAALNYVIRQGLHHGLTSTPFEYPHCSANAFFRKELGRHGETQLLRDSTRYQYLPKNKSLPADRYRMSAIGRTTQGERCSADNSGPH
;
A
#
# COMPACT_ATOMS: atom_id res chain seq x y z
N MET A 1 16.77 4.39 14.68
CA MET A 1 15.79 3.26 14.59
C MET A 1 14.76 3.70 13.55
N ARG A 2 14.52 2.89 12.51
CA ARG A 2 13.59 3.29 11.44
C ARG A 2 12.18 3.50 11.99
N LYS A 3 11.53 4.57 11.55
CA LYS A 3 10.15 4.88 11.92
C LYS A 3 9.19 4.03 11.11
N THR A 4 8.10 3.58 11.73
CA THR A 4 6.98 3.00 10.99
C THR A 4 6.05 4.13 10.58
N VAL A 5 5.76 4.24 9.29
CA VAL A 5 4.95 5.34 8.74
C VAL A 5 3.86 4.78 7.85
N HIS A 6 2.63 5.23 8.06
CA HIS A 6 1.51 5.02 7.15
C HIS A 6 1.44 6.20 6.18
N LEU A 7 1.46 5.91 4.89
CA LEU A 7 1.40 6.87 3.80
C LEU A 7 0.17 6.57 2.95
N CYS A 8 -0.55 7.60 2.54
CA CYS A 8 -1.65 7.48 1.59
C CYS A 8 -1.59 8.63 0.59
N LEU A 9 -1.71 8.31 -0.69
CA LEU A 9 -1.96 9.28 -1.75
C LEU A 9 -3.29 8.98 -2.38
N SER A 10 -4.14 9.98 -2.49
CA SER A 10 -5.45 9.89 -3.13
C SER A 10 -5.58 10.86 -4.30
N SER A 11 -6.63 10.65 -5.07
CA SER A 11 -7.13 11.60 -6.04
C SER A 11 -8.63 11.66 -5.89
N HIS A 12 -9.18 12.84 -5.67
CA HIS A 12 -10.63 13.00 -5.56
C HIS A 12 -11.29 13.00 -6.94
N ASP A 13 -10.60 13.52 -7.95
CA ASP A 13 -11.20 13.87 -9.24
C ASP A 13 -10.74 12.98 -10.40
N GLU A 14 -9.74 12.13 -10.19
CA GLU A 14 -9.25 11.28 -11.29
C GLU A 14 -8.93 9.84 -10.87
N VAL A 15 -9.11 8.93 -11.81
CA VAL A 15 -8.68 7.54 -11.67
C VAL A 15 -7.17 7.47 -11.90
N MET A 16 -6.42 7.15 -10.85
CA MET A 16 -4.96 7.04 -10.88
C MET A 16 -4.49 5.73 -11.51
N TYR A 17 -5.28 4.68 -11.41
CA TYR A 17 -4.97 3.34 -11.94
C TYR A 17 -6.13 2.88 -12.80
N ARG A 18 -6.01 3.04 -14.13
CA ARG A 18 -7.09 2.78 -15.11
C ARG A 18 -7.11 1.34 -15.59
N SER A 19 -6.03 0.61 -15.38
CA SER A 19 -5.86 -0.77 -15.84
C SER A 19 -5.06 -1.58 -14.84
N GLU A 20 -5.11 -2.90 -14.94
CA GLU A 20 -4.26 -3.80 -14.15
C GLU A 20 -2.76 -3.49 -14.36
N ALA A 21 -2.36 -3.19 -15.59
CA ALA A 21 -0.99 -2.79 -15.90
C ALA A 21 -0.55 -1.52 -15.15
N ASP A 22 -1.48 -0.60 -14.88
CA ASP A 22 -1.18 0.60 -14.08
C ASP A 22 -0.97 0.25 -12.62
N LEU A 23 -1.78 -0.64 -12.06
CA LEU A 23 -1.64 -1.12 -10.69
C LEU A 23 -0.30 -1.84 -10.50
N ILE A 24 0.06 -2.70 -11.45
CA ILE A 24 1.36 -3.39 -11.48
C ILE A 24 2.52 -2.37 -11.56
N MET A 25 2.40 -1.38 -12.46
CA MET A 25 3.45 -0.37 -12.61
C MET A 25 3.55 0.53 -11.37
N GLY A 26 2.43 0.89 -10.76
CA GLY A 26 2.42 1.62 -9.49
C GLY A 26 3.18 0.88 -8.40
N PHE A 27 2.93 -0.42 -8.29
CA PHE A 27 3.65 -1.27 -7.37
C PHE A 27 5.16 -1.39 -7.69
N ASN A 28 5.54 -1.52 -8.96
CA ASN A 28 6.94 -1.56 -9.37
C ASN A 28 7.66 -0.24 -9.04
N CYS A 29 7.01 0.90 -9.25
CA CYS A 29 7.54 2.21 -8.85
C CYS A 29 7.75 2.31 -7.32
N LEU A 30 6.81 1.80 -6.54
CA LEU A 30 6.95 1.71 -5.08
C LEU A 30 8.14 0.81 -4.70
N ALA A 31 8.23 -0.37 -5.31
CA ALA A 31 9.28 -1.33 -4.99
C ALA A 31 10.69 -0.76 -5.25
N LEU A 32 10.87 -0.09 -6.38
CA LEU A 32 12.13 0.59 -6.70
C LEU A 32 12.43 1.70 -5.69
N ALA A 33 11.43 2.52 -5.34
CA ALA A 33 11.61 3.57 -4.35
C ALA A 33 11.97 3.01 -2.96
N VAL A 34 11.38 1.88 -2.57
CA VAL A 34 11.69 1.18 -1.32
C VAL A 34 13.13 0.68 -1.30
N LEU A 35 13.61 0.12 -2.42
CA LEU A 35 15.00 -0.32 -2.57
C LEU A 35 15.99 0.85 -2.53
N GLU A 36 15.74 1.90 -3.31
CA GLU A 36 16.61 3.07 -3.41
C GLU A 36 16.72 3.87 -2.11
N THR A 37 15.69 3.83 -1.27
CA THR A 37 15.67 4.52 0.03
C THR A 37 16.01 3.59 1.20
N GLU A 38 16.44 2.35 0.91
CA GLU A 38 16.73 1.31 1.91
C GLU A 38 15.60 1.12 2.93
N SER A 39 14.38 1.40 2.50
CA SER A 39 13.18 1.29 3.32
C SER A 39 12.70 -0.16 3.39
N ARG A 40 11.71 -0.40 4.24
CA ARG A 40 11.09 -1.72 4.38
C ARG A 40 9.58 -1.59 4.21
N LEU A 41 9.04 -2.26 3.20
CA LEU A 41 7.61 -2.32 2.96
C LEU A 41 6.98 -3.37 3.91
N LEU A 42 6.06 -2.94 4.76
CA LEU A 42 5.30 -3.83 5.64
C LEU A 42 3.99 -4.27 4.98
N ALA A 43 3.30 -3.34 4.36
CA ALA A 43 2.07 -3.61 3.61
C ALA A 43 1.82 -2.51 2.58
N GLU A 44 1.08 -2.88 1.55
CA GLU A 44 0.52 -1.93 0.57
C GLU A 44 -0.88 -2.37 0.13
N GLY A 45 -1.63 -1.38 -0.40
CA GLY A 45 -2.89 -1.59 -1.08
C GLY A 45 -3.07 -0.51 -2.14
N PHE A 46 -3.28 -0.94 -3.38
CA PHE A 46 -3.52 -0.07 -4.53
C PHE A 46 -4.98 -0.16 -4.93
N MET A 47 -5.69 0.96 -4.86
CA MET A 47 -7.05 1.14 -5.34
C MET A 47 -7.05 1.99 -6.59
N THR A 48 -8.14 2.06 -7.32
CA THR A 48 -8.22 2.82 -8.57
C THR A 48 -7.93 4.31 -8.41
N THR A 49 -8.27 4.89 -7.27
CA THR A 49 -8.17 6.34 -7.00
C THR A 49 -7.15 6.69 -5.91
N HIS A 50 -6.59 5.71 -5.22
CA HIS A 50 -5.65 5.95 -4.12
C HIS A 50 -4.79 4.72 -3.84
N HIS A 51 -3.76 4.90 -3.04
CA HIS A 51 -2.95 3.82 -2.52
C HIS A 51 -2.50 4.07 -1.08
N HIS A 52 -2.29 2.99 -0.35
CA HIS A 52 -1.77 2.99 1.00
C HIS A 52 -0.46 2.22 1.08
N TYR A 53 0.50 2.77 1.82
CA TYR A 53 1.77 2.11 2.15
C TYR A 53 1.99 2.12 3.65
N LEU A 54 2.31 1.00 4.22
CA LEU A 54 2.86 0.91 5.57
C LEU A 54 4.33 0.53 5.44
N VAL A 55 5.22 1.42 5.84
CA VAL A 55 6.67 1.29 5.62
C VAL A 55 7.46 1.55 6.88
N GLN A 56 8.64 0.94 7.00
CA GLN A 56 9.66 1.32 7.98
C GLN A 56 10.79 2.04 7.26
N THR A 57 10.99 3.32 7.59
CA THR A 57 11.95 4.17 6.90
C THR A 57 12.28 5.42 7.72
N ASP A 58 13.45 5.98 7.49
CA ASP A 58 13.82 7.33 7.93
C ASP A 58 13.67 8.34 6.78
N HIS A 59 13.35 7.86 5.55
CA HIS A 59 13.32 8.64 4.30
C HIS A 59 11.95 8.63 3.60
N PHE A 60 10.84 8.66 4.35
CA PHE A 60 9.50 8.51 3.77
C PHE A 60 9.14 9.59 2.74
N LYS A 61 9.65 10.81 2.90
CA LYS A 61 9.42 11.90 1.92
C LYS A 61 10.08 11.60 0.58
N GLU A 62 11.31 11.10 0.62
CA GLU A 62 12.03 10.71 -0.58
C GLU A 62 11.41 9.47 -1.24
N LEU A 63 11.04 8.46 -0.45
CA LEU A 63 10.33 7.29 -0.93
C LEU A 63 9.06 7.68 -1.68
N MET A 64 8.24 8.54 -1.07
CA MET A 64 6.99 9.00 -1.66
C MET A 64 7.23 9.83 -2.93
N TYR A 65 8.24 10.71 -2.93
CA TYR A 65 8.62 11.50 -4.10
C TYR A 65 9.04 10.58 -5.26
N ARG A 66 9.94 9.63 -5.05
CA ARG A 66 10.45 8.71 -6.08
C ARG A 66 9.33 7.85 -6.67
N SER A 67 8.54 7.22 -5.82
CA SER A 67 7.40 6.39 -6.22
C SER A 67 6.40 7.17 -7.07
N ARG A 68 5.96 8.34 -6.59
CA ARG A 68 5.00 9.21 -7.30
C ARG A 68 5.54 9.73 -8.61
N TYR A 69 6.77 10.23 -8.61
CA TYR A 69 7.39 10.82 -9.79
C TYR A 69 7.55 9.79 -10.92
N ALA A 70 8.07 8.61 -10.59
CA ALA A 70 8.23 7.54 -11.56
C ALA A 70 6.88 7.10 -12.15
N TYR A 71 5.88 6.89 -11.29
CA TYR A 71 4.56 6.48 -11.72
C TYR A 71 3.84 7.56 -12.55
N ALA A 72 3.89 8.84 -12.12
CA ALA A 72 3.29 9.94 -12.86
C ALA A 72 3.87 10.10 -14.27
N ARG A 73 5.18 9.92 -14.44
CA ARG A 73 5.83 9.91 -15.76
C ARG A 73 5.31 8.80 -16.66
N TYR A 74 5.21 7.58 -16.14
CA TYR A 74 4.64 6.45 -16.87
C TYR A 74 3.18 6.74 -17.28
N PHE A 75 2.35 7.14 -16.31
CA PHE A 75 0.93 7.40 -16.52
C PHE A 75 0.72 8.52 -17.54
N ASN A 76 1.43 9.61 -17.41
CA ASN A 76 1.35 10.75 -18.34
C ASN A 76 1.76 10.36 -19.76
N ALA A 77 2.85 9.59 -19.92
CA ALA A 77 3.27 9.09 -21.23
C ALA A 77 2.25 8.13 -21.83
N LYS A 78 1.72 7.19 -21.04
CA LYS A 78 0.74 6.19 -21.52
C LYS A 78 -0.58 6.82 -21.96
N TYR A 79 -1.04 7.84 -21.26
CA TYR A 79 -2.36 8.45 -21.47
C TYR A 79 -2.30 9.83 -22.13
N SER A 80 -1.15 10.21 -22.70
CA SER A 80 -0.94 11.51 -23.37
C SER A 80 -1.36 12.68 -22.48
N ARG A 81 -1.00 12.62 -21.22
CA ARG A 81 -1.35 13.56 -20.16
C ARG A 81 -0.12 14.31 -19.68
N ASN A 82 -0.30 15.48 -19.10
CA ASN A 82 0.75 16.28 -18.49
C ASN A 82 0.39 16.65 -17.04
N GLY A 83 1.41 16.97 -16.26
CA GLY A 83 1.24 17.49 -14.91
C GLY A 83 1.21 16.42 -13.83
N GLN A 84 0.79 16.83 -12.66
CA GLN A 84 0.76 16.03 -11.47
C GLN A 84 -0.36 14.98 -11.54
N LEU A 85 -0.13 13.81 -10.98
CA LEU A 85 -1.10 12.75 -10.80
C LEU A 85 -1.44 12.62 -9.31
N GLY A 86 -2.73 12.63 -9.00
CA GLY A 86 -3.22 12.63 -7.63
C GLY A 86 -3.01 13.95 -6.91
N GLU A 87 -3.37 14.00 -5.65
CA GLU A 87 -3.30 15.20 -4.82
C GLU A 87 -1.87 15.72 -4.62
N ARG A 88 -1.75 17.03 -4.43
CA ARG A 88 -0.47 17.68 -4.18
C ARG A 88 0.13 17.20 -2.86
N GLN A 89 -0.70 17.14 -1.84
CA GLN A 89 -0.32 16.65 -0.52
C GLN A 89 -0.74 15.19 -0.38
N TYR A 90 0.05 14.41 0.30
CA TYR A 90 -0.26 13.04 0.68
C TYR A 90 -0.36 12.96 2.21
N PHE A 91 -1.17 12.05 2.68
CA PHE A 91 -1.27 11.74 4.10
C PHE A 91 -0.01 11.00 4.56
N SER A 92 0.52 11.38 5.72
CA SER A 92 1.60 10.66 6.38
C SER A 92 1.40 10.67 7.89
N GLN A 93 1.47 9.50 8.51
CA GLN A 93 1.35 9.35 9.95
C GLN A 93 2.42 8.40 10.47
N GLU A 94 3.18 8.84 11.46
CA GLU A 94 4.09 7.98 12.20
C GLU A 94 3.28 7.07 13.13
N ILE A 95 3.61 5.78 13.11
CA ILE A 95 2.92 4.74 13.86
C ILE A 95 3.85 4.24 14.95
N GLU A 96 3.40 4.35 16.20
CA GLU A 96 4.16 3.93 17.36
C GLU A 96 3.50 2.75 18.07
N GLY A 97 4.34 1.84 18.54
CA GLY A 97 3.93 0.68 19.32
C GLY A 97 3.27 -0.43 18.48
N LEU A 98 3.23 -1.61 19.09
CA LEU A 98 2.76 -2.83 18.40
C LEU A 98 1.26 -2.76 18.06
N PHE A 99 0.46 -2.22 18.96
CA PHE A 99 -1.00 -2.13 18.77
C PHE A 99 -1.35 -1.25 17.57
N HIS A 100 -0.78 -0.06 17.47
CA HIS A 100 -1.03 0.85 16.35
C HIS A 100 -0.47 0.29 15.04
N THR A 101 0.71 -0.37 15.08
CA THR A 101 1.27 -1.02 13.89
C THR A 101 0.35 -2.14 13.38
N THR A 102 -0.21 -2.94 14.29
CA THR A 102 -1.16 -4.01 13.93
C THR A 102 -2.45 -3.42 13.35
N ALA A 103 -2.97 -2.35 13.95
CA ALA A 103 -4.17 -1.68 13.47
C ALA A 103 -3.95 -1.09 12.06
N ALA A 104 -2.84 -0.38 11.85
CA ALA A 104 -2.47 0.17 10.54
C ALA A 104 -2.26 -0.93 9.48
N LEU A 105 -1.60 -2.03 9.85
CA LEU A 105 -1.43 -3.19 8.98
C LEU A 105 -2.79 -3.76 8.56
N ASN A 106 -3.68 -4.00 9.52
CA ASN A 106 -5.03 -4.51 9.24
C ASN A 106 -5.83 -3.55 8.36
N TYR A 107 -5.70 -2.25 8.58
CA TYR A 107 -6.35 -1.24 7.75
C TYR A 107 -5.87 -1.32 6.30
N VAL A 108 -4.55 -1.33 6.07
CA VAL A 108 -3.97 -1.37 4.72
C VAL A 108 -4.33 -2.66 3.97
N ILE A 109 -4.23 -3.82 4.63
CA ILE A 109 -4.51 -5.11 3.97
C ILE A 109 -5.99 -5.37 3.69
N ARG A 110 -6.90 -4.58 4.27
CA ARG A 110 -8.36 -4.73 4.09
C ARG A 110 -8.94 -3.77 3.06
N GLN A 111 -8.14 -3.00 2.36
CA GLN A 111 -8.64 -1.97 1.44
C GLN A 111 -9.57 -2.53 0.36
N GLY A 112 -9.23 -3.68 -0.26
CA GLY A 112 -10.10 -4.33 -1.24
C GLY A 112 -11.48 -4.68 -0.69
N LEU A 113 -11.55 -5.19 0.54
CA LEU A 113 -12.81 -5.48 1.23
C LEU A 113 -13.55 -4.19 1.62
N HIS A 114 -12.84 -3.19 2.14
CA HIS A 114 -13.41 -1.91 2.57
C HIS A 114 -14.12 -1.19 1.42
N HIS A 115 -13.56 -1.28 0.23
CA HIS A 115 -14.14 -0.70 -0.99
C HIS A 115 -15.12 -1.61 -1.73
N GLY A 116 -15.46 -2.76 -1.15
CA GLY A 116 -16.44 -3.69 -1.74
C GLY A 116 -15.97 -4.36 -3.04
N LEU A 117 -14.66 -4.37 -3.30
CA LEU A 117 -14.09 -4.98 -4.51
C LEU A 117 -14.01 -6.50 -4.41
N THR A 118 -13.97 -7.02 -3.19
CA THR A 118 -13.88 -8.46 -2.90
C THR A 118 -14.65 -8.78 -1.63
N SER A 119 -15.03 -10.04 -1.47
CA SER A 119 -15.72 -10.54 -0.27
C SER A 119 -14.79 -10.81 0.91
N THR A 120 -13.51 -11.00 0.62
CA THR A 120 -12.46 -11.16 1.64
C THR A 120 -11.22 -10.33 1.32
N PRO A 121 -10.41 -9.94 2.31
CA PRO A 121 -9.18 -9.18 2.07
C PRO A 121 -8.16 -9.93 1.21
N PHE A 122 -8.26 -11.26 1.15
CA PHE A 122 -7.28 -12.13 0.50
C PHE A 122 -7.49 -12.28 -1.00
N GLU A 123 -8.65 -11.90 -1.51
CA GLU A 123 -9.02 -12.05 -2.92
C GLU A 123 -8.51 -10.89 -3.76
N TYR A 124 -8.31 -9.72 -3.16
CA TYR A 124 -7.88 -8.54 -3.90
C TYR A 124 -6.39 -8.63 -4.30
N PRO A 125 -6.07 -8.72 -5.61
CA PRO A 125 -4.71 -9.05 -6.06
C PRO A 125 -3.68 -7.93 -5.83
N HIS A 126 -4.15 -6.67 -5.74
CA HIS A 126 -3.30 -5.49 -5.63
C HIS A 126 -3.18 -5.01 -4.17
N CYS A 127 -3.08 -5.94 -3.24
CA CYS A 127 -2.91 -5.69 -1.83
C CYS A 127 -2.02 -6.76 -1.20
N SER A 128 -1.26 -6.40 -0.20
CA SER A 128 -0.36 -7.31 0.52
C SER A 128 -1.06 -8.52 1.13
N ALA A 129 -2.35 -8.41 1.49
CA ALA A 129 -3.11 -9.55 2.01
C ALA A 129 -3.10 -10.74 1.03
N ASN A 130 -3.30 -10.48 -0.25
CA ASN A 130 -3.25 -11.52 -1.29
C ASN A 130 -1.86 -12.18 -1.33
N ALA A 131 -0.79 -11.39 -1.29
CA ALA A 131 0.57 -11.89 -1.32
C ALA A 131 0.96 -12.66 -0.06
N PHE A 132 0.49 -12.24 1.12
CA PHE A 132 0.82 -12.88 2.38
C PHE A 132 0.17 -14.26 2.55
N PHE A 133 -1.02 -14.44 2.00
CA PHE A 133 -1.84 -15.62 2.26
C PHE A 133 -2.01 -16.56 1.07
N ARG A 134 -1.59 -16.18 -0.13
CA ARG A 134 -1.56 -17.09 -1.28
C ARG A 134 -0.26 -17.89 -1.32
N LYS A 135 -0.40 -19.21 -1.43
CA LYS A 135 0.72 -20.12 -1.72
C LYS A 135 1.27 -19.93 -3.13
N GLU A 136 0.45 -19.44 -4.06
CA GLU A 136 0.77 -19.24 -5.46
C GLU A 136 1.17 -17.79 -5.75
N LEU A 137 2.36 -17.41 -5.32
CA LEU A 137 2.92 -16.08 -5.57
C LEU A 137 3.51 -15.93 -6.99
N GLY A 138 3.27 -16.89 -7.86
CA GLY A 138 3.86 -16.93 -9.19
C GLY A 138 2.98 -16.42 -10.32
N ARG A 139 1.75 -15.96 -10.07
CA ARG A 139 0.88 -15.51 -11.17
C ARG A 139 1.26 -14.18 -11.79
N HIS A 140 2.03 -13.37 -11.10
CA HIS A 140 2.55 -12.12 -11.66
C HIS A 140 4.07 -12.25 -11.73
N GLY A 141 4.62 -12.46 -12.94
CA GLY A 141 6.05 -12.62 -13.18
C GLY A 141 6.91 -11.48 -12.59
N GLU A 142 6.29 -10.32 -12.40
CA GLU A 142 6.91 -9.14 -11.80
C GLU A 142 7.14 -9.27 -10.29
N THR A 143 6.41 -10.15 -9.62
CA THR A 143 6.59 -10.38 -8.18
C THR A 143 7.86 -11.14 -7.81
N GLN A 144 8.56 -11.71 -8.79
CA GLN A 144 9.84 -12.39 -8.54
C GLN A 144 10.90 -11.43 -7.99
N LEU A 145 11.02 -10.24 -8.58
CA LEU A 145 11.93 -9.18 -8.11
C LEU A 145 11.62 -8.72 -6.69
N LEU A 146 10.38 -8.82 -6.29
CA LEU A 146 9.88 -8.38 -4.99
C LEU A 146 9.96 -9.48 -3.93
N ARG A 147 9.97 -10.74 -4.33
CA ARG A 147 10.21 -11.86 -3.43
C ARG A 147 11.53 -11.74 -2.68
N ASP A 148 12.57 -11.30 -3.38
CA ASP A 148 13.92 -11.33 -2.84
C ASP A 148 14.27 -10.06 -2.05
N SER A 149 13.50 -8.98 -2.18
CA SER A 149 13.96 -7.68 -1.70
C SER A 149 13.22 -7.11 -0.51
N THR A 150 11.88 -7.02 -0.50
CA THR A 150 11.21 -6.22 0.54
C THR A 150 9.93 -6.82 1.10
N ARG A 151 9.09 -7.42 0.30
CA ARG A 151 7.78 -7.93 0.70
C ARG A 151 7.86 -9.06 1.72
N TYR A 152 8.93 -9.87 1.65
CA TYR A 152 9.10 -11.10 2.44
C TYR A 152 10.03 -10.96 3.63
N GLN A 153 10.75 -9.86 3.74
CA GLN A 153 11.61 -9.63 4.90
C GLN A 153 10.83 -9.52 6.22
N TYR A 154 9.51 -9.39 6.13
CA TYR A 154 8.60 -9.17 7.25
C TYR A 154 7.55 -10.26 7.45
N LEU A 155 7.47 -11.24 6.58
CA LEU A 155 6.86 -12.48 7.01
C LEU A 155 7.68 -12.96 8.19
N PRO A 156 7.08 -13.09 9.39
CA PRO A 156 7.82 -13.58 10.52
C PRO A 156 8.47 -14.89 10.11
N LYS A 157 9.81 -14.96 10.19
CA LYS A 157 10.57 -16.19 9.96
C LYS A 157 10.17 -17.26 10.96
N ASN A 158 9.43 -16.91 12.00
CA ASN A 158 8.77 -17.79 12.92
C ASN A 158 7.54 -18.41 12.26
N LYS A 159 7.72 -19.64 11.81
CA LYS A 159 6.66 -20.57 11.38
C LYS A 159 5.53 -20.79 12.40
N SER A 160 5.55 -20.09 13.54
CA SER A 160 4.65 -20.27 14.67
C SER A 160 3.51 -19.26 14.79
N LEU A 161 3.42 -18.26 13.91
CA LEU A 161 2.20 -17.45 13.82
C LEU A 161 1.30 -18.12 12.79
N PRO A 162 0.24 -18.82 13.22
CA PRO A 162 -0.66 -19.45 12.29
C PRO A 162 -1.26 -18.37 11.40
N ALA A 163 -1.29 -18.61 10.09
CA ALA A 163 -1.99 -17.77 9.10
C ALA A 163 -3.42 -17.45 9.55
N ASP A 164 -4.00 -18.30 10.36
CA ASP A 164 -5.32 -18.18 10.97
C ASP A 164 -5.45 -17.01 11.96
N ARG A 165 -4.41 -16.60 12.66
CA ARG A 165 -4.48 -15.40 13.53
C ARG A 165 -4.56 -14.11 12.72
N TYR A 166 -3.87 -14.03 11.60
CA TYR A 166 -4.01 -12.89 10.68
C TYR A 166 -5.34 -12.92 9.94
N ARG A 167 -5.83 -14.12 9.55
CA ARG A 167 -7.18 -14.27 9.00
C ARG A 167 -8.26 -13.79 9.97
N MET A 168 -8.19 -14.15 11.23
CA MET A 168 -9.16 -13.75 12.25
C MET A 168 -9.16 -12.23 12.48
N SER A 169 -7.99 -11.58 12.54
CA SER A 169 -7.89 -10.14 12.71
C SER A 169 -8.31 -9.36 11.45
N ALA A 170 -8.05 -9.90 10.26
CA ALA A 170 -8.44 -9.28 9.00
C ALA A 170 -9.94 -9.43 8.71
N ILE A 171 -10.61 -10.47 9.24
CA ILE A 171 -12.06 -10.70 9.12
C ILE A 171 -12.86 -9.99 10.23
N GLY A 172 -12.19 -9.55 11.31
CA GLY A 172 -12.83 -8.90 12.45
C GLY A 172 -13.58 -7.64 12.09
N ARG A 173 -14.87 -7.69 12.36
CA ARG A 173 -15.95 -6.67 12.36
C ARG A 173 -15.71 -5.42 11.53
N THR A 174 -16.52 -5.26 10.51
CA THR A 174 -16.90 -3.97 9.93
C THR A 174 -17.53 -3.09 11.02
N THR A 175 -16.72 -2.35 11.76
CA THR A 175 -17.24 -1.18 12.46
C THR A 175 -17.45 -0.12 11.38
N GLN A 176 -18.71 0.21 11.16
CA GLN A 176 -19.13 1.37 10.39
C GLN A 176 -18.32 2.59 10.82
N GLY A 177 -17.73 3.29 9.86
CA GLY A 177 -17.49 4.71 9.97
C GLY A 177 -16.09 5.15 10.33
N GLU A 178 -15.05 4.66 9.68
CA GLU A 178 -13.81 5.45 9.56
C GLU A 178 -13.56 5.73 8.08
N ARG A 179 -14.20 6.80 7.62
CA ARG A 179 -13.72 7.49 6.43
C ARG A 179 -12.32 7.97 6.75
N CYS A 180 -11.35 7.74 5.87
CA CYS A 180 -10.21 8.64 5.77
C CYS A 180 -10.79 9.99 5.34
N SER A 181 -11.36 10.72 6.29
CA SER A 181 -11.69 12.11 6.09
C SER A 181 -10.35 12.84 6.10
N ALA A 182 -9.89 13.18 4.92
CA ALA A 182 -8.92 14.26 4.74
C ALA A 182 -9.62 15.60 5.04
N ASP A 183 -10.36 15.67 6.16
CA ASP A 183 -10.86 16.92 6.70
C ASP A 183 -9.80 17.49 7.62
N ASN A 184 -8.81 18.09 7.02
CA ASN A 184 -7.97 19.08 7.68
C ASN A 184 -8.47 20.47 7.30
N SER A 185 -9.67 20.84 7.78
CA SER A 185 -10.05 22.23 7.96
C SER A 185 -9.41 22.72 9.27
N GLY A 186 -8.14 23.09 9.19
CA GLY A 186 -7.48 23.89 10.21
C GLY A 186 -7.86 25.36 10.03
N PRO A 187 -8.04 26.12 11.13
CA PRO A 187 -8.47 27.52 11.06
C PRO A 187 -7.35 28.42 10.51
N HIS A 188 -7.81 29.52 9.96
CA HIS A 188 -7.09 30.67 9.39
C HIS A 188 -5.90 31.16 10.20
#